data_3f14fa654868984bd4b7ef2ed811ca9f
#
_entry.id   3f14fa654868984bd4b7ef2ed811ca9f
#
_cell.length_a   1.000
_cell.length_b   1.000
_cell.length_c   1.000
_cell.angle_alpha   90.00
_cell.angle_beta   90.00
_cell.angle_gamma   90.00
#
_symmetry.space_group_name_H-M   'P 1'
#
loop_
_entity.id
_entity.type
_entity.pdbx_description
1 polymer ?
#
loop_
_entity_poly.entity_id
_entity_poly.type
_entity_poly.pdbx_seq_one_letter_code
_entity_poly.pdbx_strand_id
1 'polypeptide(L)' 'MINVSDLKKDFPIFEREINGKRLTYLDSGATSQKPSAVINEMSNVYTNMNANVHRGTYVLSSETTTKYEDVRNKLKDFIN' A
#
# COMPACT_ATOMS: atom_id res chain seq x y z
N MET A 1 -22.85 -8.99 -0.25
CA MET A 1 -21.93 -9.97 0.38
C MET A 1 -20.55 -9.89 -0.26
N ILE A 2 -19.51 -9.97 0.56
CA ILE A 2 -18.14 -9.89 0.06
C ILE A 2 -17.77 -11.22 -0.60
N ASN A 3 -17.25 -11.14 -1.82
CA ASN A 3 -16.75 -12.30 -2.54
C ASN A 3 -15.25 -12.41 -2.34
N VAL A 4 -14.80 -13.43 -1.63
CA VAL A 4 -13.38 -13.62 -1.29
C VAL A 4 -12.52 -13.81 -2.54
N SER A 5 -13.01 -14.51 -3.55
CA SER A 5 -12.27 -14.68 -4.81
C SER A 5 -12.00 -13.36 -5.51
N ASP A 6 -12.95 -12.42 -5.45
CA ASP A 6 -12.77 -11.10 -6.03
C ASP A 6 -11.78 -10.26 -5.21
N LEU A 7 -11.83 -10.34 -3.88
CA LEU A 7 -10.88 -9.65 -3.01
C LEU A 7 -9.45 -10.14 -3.25
N LYS A 8 -9.26 -11.43 -3.47
CA LYS A 8 -7.92 -11.99 -3.72
C LYS A 8 -7.28 -11.43 -4.98
N LYS A 9 -8.07 -10.99 -5.96
CA LYS A 9 -7.54 -10.40 -7.20
C LYS A 9 -6.79 -9.09 -6.94
N ASP A 10 -7.07 -8.41 -5.85
CA ASP A 10 -6.38 -7.17 -5.46
C ASP A 10 -4.98 -7.42 -4.90
N PHE A 11 -4.63 -8.68 -4.63
CA PHE A 11 -3.36 -9.06 -4.03
C PHE A 11 -2.54 -9.90 -5.03
N PRO A 12 -1.55 -9.29 -5.71
CA PRO A 12 -0.80 -9.98 -6.78
C PRO A 12 -0.16 -11.29 -6.36
N ILE A 13 0.25 -11.43 -5.10
CA ILE A 13 0.92 -12.63 -4.63
C ILE A 13 0.06 -13.89 -4.77
N PHE A 14 -1.27 -13.76 -4.74
CA PHE A 14 -2.16 -14.91 -4.84
C PHE A 14 -2.27 -15.48 -6.26
N GLU A 15 -1.67 -14.83 -7.25
CA GLU A 15 -1.52 -15.41 -8.58
C GLU A 15 -0.43 -16.47 -8.61
N ARG A 16 0.43 -16.50 -7.60
CA ARG A 16 1.52 -17.47 -7.52
C ARG A 16 1.00 -18.87 -7.24
N GLU A 17 1.66 -19.86 -7.84
CA GLU A 17 1.37 -21.27 -7.58
C GLU A 17 2.56 -21.92 -6.90
N ILE A 18 2.26 -22.83 -5.96
CA ILE A 18 3.26 -23.63 -5.26
C ILE A 18 2.82 -25.07 -5.33
N ASN A 19 3.70 -25.93 -5.86
CA ASN A 19 3.40 -27.36 -6.08
C ASN A 19 2.16 -27.58 -6.93
N GLY A 20 1.95 -26.70 -7.93
CA GLY A 20 0.83 -26.80 -8.86
C GLY A 20 -0.50 -26.31 -8.31
N LYS A 21 -0.50 -25.70 -7.13
CA LYS A 21 -1.71 -25.17 -6.51
C LYS A 21 -1.54 -23.70 -6.19
N ARG A 22 -2.63 -22.94 -6.22
CA ARG A 22 -2.60 -21.53 -5.84
C ARG A 22 -2.20 -21.39 -4.39
N LEU A 23 -1.47 -20.31 -4.09
CA LEU A 23 -0.98 -20.01 -2.76
C LEU A 23 -2.12 -19.87 -1.76
N THR A 24 -2.02 -20.55 -0.63
CA THR A 24 -2.81 -20.30 0.56
C THR A 24 -1.89 -19.71 1.61
N TYR A 25 -2.20 -18.51 2.09
CA TYR A 25 -1.35 -17.79 3.03
C TYR A 25 -2.04 -17.65 4.38
N LEU A 26 -1.42 -18.20 5.42
CA LEU A 26 -2.01 -18.23 6.78
C LEU A 26 -1.10 -17.58 7.83
N ASP A 27 -0.16 -16.73 7.42
CA ASP A 27 0.85 -16.16 8.31
C ASP A 27 0.72 -14.64 8.46
N SER A 28 -0.50 -14.12 8.33
CA SER A 28 -0.75 -12.67 8.44
C SER A 28 -0.40 -12.09 9.80
N GLY A 29 -0.34 -12.92 10.85
CA GLY A 29 0.11 -12.50 12.16
C GLY A 29 1.56 -12.05 12.18
N ALA A 30 2.41 -12.62 11.31
CA ALA A 30 3.79 -12.21 11.16
C ALA A 30 3.92 -11.04 10.18
N THR A 31 3.29 -11.15 9.03
CA THR A 31 3.25 -10.08 8.03
C THR A 31 2.05 -10.25 7.12
N SER A 32 1.35 -9.16 6.85
CA SER A 32 0.22 -9.17 5.93
C SER A 32 0.68 -9.01 4.49
N GLN A 33 -0.03 -9.65 3.57
CA GLN A 33 0.20 -9.43 2.15
C GLN A 33 -0.31 -8.04 1.76
N LYS A 34 0.21 -7.51 0.65
CA LYS A 34 -0.08 -6.13 0.22
C LYS A 34 -0.93 -6.12 -1.03
N PRO A 35 -2.01 -5.33 -1.06
CA PRO A 35 -2.80 -5.15 -2.28
C PRO A 35 -2.05 -4.32 -3.31
N SER A 36 -2.46 -4.46 -4.58
CA SER A 36 -1.85 -3.75 -5.70
C SER A 36 -1.82 -2.24 -5.48
N ALA A 37 -2.88 -1.67 -4.91
CA ALA A 37 -2.94 -0.23 -4.65
C ALA A 37 -1.80 0.25 -3.75
N VAL A 38 -1.48 -0.54 -2.71
CA VAL A 38 -0.38 -0.20 -1.79
C VAL A 38 0.97 -0.35 -2.49
N ILE A 39 1.18 -1.47 -3.21
CA ILE A 39 2.43 -1.73 -3.92
C ILE A 39 2.70 -0.62 -4.93
N ASN A 40 1.69 -0.26 -5.72
CA ASN A 40 1.81 0.75 -6.77
C ASN A 40 2.09 2.13 -6.18
N GLU A 41 1.45 2.50 -5.06
CA GLU A 41 1.70 3.79 -4.43
C GLU A 41 3.10 3.87 -3.82
N MET A 42 3.58 2.81 -3.19
CA MET A 42 4.96 2.76 -2.69
C MET A 42 5.96 2.93 -3.84
N SER A 43 5.74 2.23 -4.94
CA SER A 43 6.58 2.37 -6.13
C SER A 43 6.54 3.79 -6.68
N ASN A 44 5.37 4.40 -6.73
CA ASN A 44 5.20 5.78 -7.19
C ASN A 44 5.96 6.77 -6.31
N VAL A 45 5.87 6.62 -4.99
CA VAL A 45 6.59 7.51 -4.07
C VAL A 45 8.10 7.40 -4.29
N TYR A 46 8.64 6.18 -4.32
CA TYR A 46 10.08 6.00 -4.50
C TYR A 46 10.56 6.42 -5.89
N THR A 47 9.75 6.24 -6.91
CA THR A 47 10.11 6.59 -8.27
C THR A 47 10.07 8.11 -8.51
N ASN A 48 9.10 8.80 -7.93
CA ASN A 48 8.77 10.15 -8.36
C ASN A 48 8.89 11.25 -7.32
N MET A 49 8.87 10.93 -6.01
CA MET A 49 8.74 12.01 -5.02
C MET A 49 9.40 11.75 -3.66
N ASN A 50 10.19 10.70 -3.50
CA ASN A 50 10.78 10.40 -2.20
C ASN A 50 11.67 11.52 -1.69
N ALA A 51 11.32 12.11 -0.53
CA ALA A 51 12.06 13.22 0.05
C ALA A 51 11.73 13.34 1.54
N ASN A 52 12.48 14.20 2.24
CA ASN A 52 12.19 14.50 3.64
C ASN A 52 10.84 15.19 3.79
N VAL A 53 10.07 14.73 4.77
CA VAL A 53 8.79 15.35 5.14
C VAL A 53 9.09 16.52 6.08
N HIS A 54 8.43 17.67 5.84
CA HIS A 54 8.45 18.88 6.68
C HIS A 54 9.78 19.64 6.77
N ARG A 55 10.88 19.11 6.25
CA ARG A 55 12.20 19.70 6.47
C ARG A 55 12.83 20.33 5.23
N GLY A 56 12.35 20.00 4.05
CA GLY A 56 12.88 20.55 2.82
C GLY A 56 12.05 21.72 2.32
N THR A 57 12.71 22.61 1.57
CA THR A 57 12.02 23.76 0.94
C THR A 57 11.92 23.60 -0.58
N TYR A 58 12.26 22.41 -1.08
CA TYR A 58 12.20 22.14 -2.52
C TYR A 58 10.95 21.32 -2.87
N VAL A 59 10.65 21.24 -4.17
CA VAL A 59 9.38 20.71 -4.68
C VAL A 59 9.09 19.29 -4.17
N LEU A 60 10.06 18.38 -4.24
CA LEU A 60 9.84 17.00 -3.82
C LEU A 60 9.45 16.90 -2.35
N SER A 61 10.11 17.69 -1.50
CA SER A 61 9.80 17.71 -0.08
C SER A 61 8.39 18.25 0.17
N SER A 62 8.00 19.29 -0.55
CA SER A 62 6.66 19.87 -0.46
C SER A 62 5.59 18.89 -0.88
N GLU A 63 5.77 18.19 -1.99
CA GLU A 63 4.82 17.18 -2.47
C GLU A 63 4.70 16.01 -1.50
N THR A 64 5.82 15.52 -0.98
CA THR A 64 5.85 14.43 -0.02
C THR A 64 5.14 14.82 1.28
N THR A 65 5.38 16.04 1.76
CA THR A 65 4.73 16.57 2.96
C THR A 65 3.22 16.66 2.76
N THR A 66 2.77 17.15 1.61
CA THR A 66 1.35 17.25 1.31
C THR A 66 0.68 15.88 1.35
N LYS A 67 1.28 14.88 0.71
CA LYS A 67 0.74 13.52 0.74
C LYS A 67 0.70 12.95 2.15
N TYR A 68 1.76 13.17 2.92
CA TYR A 68 1.83 12.70 4.31
C TYR A 68 0.70 13.31 5.15
N GLU A 69 0.49 14.61 5.06
CA GLU A 69 -0.56 15.30 5.82
C GLU A 69 -1.96 14.89 5.35
N ASP A 70 -2.15 14.67 4.05
CA ASP A 70 -3.43 14.19 3.52
C ASP A 70 -3.79 12.82 4.11
N VAL A 71 -2.81 11.93 4.22
CA VAL A 71 -3.02 10.61 4.83
C VAL A 71 -3.41 10.74 6.30
N ARG A 72 -2.76 11.63 7.04
CA ARG A 72 -3.12 11.89 8.44
C ARG A 72 -4.58 12.31 8.57
N ASN A 73 -5.02 13.21 7.71
CA ASN A 73 -6.40 13.68 7.72
C ASN A 73 -7.38 12.56 7.39
N LYS A 74 -7.07 11.75 6.38
CA LYS A 74 -7.92 10.61 6.01
C LYS A 74 -8.01 9.60 7.13
N LEU A 75 -6.89 9.32 7.78
CA LEU A 75 -6.86 8.37 8.90
C LEU A 75 -7.67 8.91 10.08
N LYS A 76 -7.54 10.20 10.37
CA LYS A 76 -8.33 10.85 11.41
C LYS A 76 -9.82 10.67 11.18
N ASP A 77 -10.26 10.91 9.95
CA ASP A 77 -11.68 10.77 9.60
C ASP A 77 -12.14 9.32 9.67
N PHE A 78 -11.29 8.38 9.31
CA PHE A 78 -11.61 6.95 9.34
C PHE A 78 -11.81 6.43 10.77
N ILE A 79 -10.98 6.85 11.71
CA ILE A 79 -11.01 6.31 13.08
C ILE A 79 -11.89 7.11 14.03
N ASN A 80 -12.39 8.25 13.61
CA ASN A 80 -13.27 9.08 14.43
C ASN A 80 -14.49 9.48 13.59
#